data_56803ed38c125791bce055286480297c
#
_entry.id   56803ed38c125791bce055286480297c
#
_cell.length_a   1.000
_cell.length_b   1.000
_cell.length_c   1.000
_cell.angle_alpha   90.00
_cell.angle_beta   90.00
_cell.angle_gamma   90.00
#
_symmetry.space_group_name_H-M   'P 1'
#
loop_
_entity.id
_entity.type
_entity.pdbx_description
1 polymer ?
#
loop_
_entity_poly.entity_id
_entity_poly.type
_entity_poly.pdbx_seq_one_letter_code
_entity_poly.pdbx_strand_id
1 'polypeptide(L)'
;KQTILLSGFDGLAELYMESLPQGTPLHFAVRANEPIPPDVAYSAASTIKIPIMVSVFNHLGEPTPDLALGWMRGMITQSENPPADALMRTYLDENLGPLMVTEDMRALGYQNTFLAGYFYTGAPLLQRIQTPANSRTDVYLDPDFYNQTVPSEIGDLLARIYRCVAAQDAQNTDLFPGSVTPNECQTMLNLLAENKIGALI
;
A
#
# COMPACT_ATOMS: atom_id res chain seq x y z
N LYS A 1 -19.96 -8.09 9.13
CA LYS A 1 -19.67 -9.48 9.53
C LYS A 1 -20.90 -10.36 9.38
N GLN A 2 -22.01 -10.10 10.08
CA GLN A 2 -23.24 -10.92 9.97
C GLN A 2 -23.75 -11.09 8.54
N THR A 3 -23.68 -10.06 7.71
CA THR A 3 -24.10 -10.11 6.31
C THR A 3 -23.31 -11.15 5.52
N ILE A 4 -22.00 -11.21 5.72
CA ILE A 4 -21.12 -12.20 5.06
C ILE A 4 -21.49 -13.61 5.53
N LEU A 5 -21.63 -13.80 6.85
CA LEU A 5 -21.98 -15.09 7.43
C LEU A 5 -23.37 -15.61 6.96
N LEU A 6 -24.33 -14.70 6.74
CA LEU A 6 -25.68 -15.03 6.28
C LEU A 6 -25.78 -15.22 4.76
N SER A 7 -24.80 -14.76 3.99
CA SER A 7 -24.81 -14.89 2.52
C SER A 7 -24.50 -16.30 2.01
N GLY A 8 -24.05 -17.21 2.89
CA GLY A 8 -23.56 -18.53 2.49
C GLY A 8 -22.19 -18.50 1.81
N PHE A 9 -21.45 -17.39 1.95
CA PHE A 9 -20.09 -17.28 1.43
C PHE A 9 -19.14 -18.22 2.20
N ASP A 10 -18.57 -19.18 1.52
CA ASP A 10 -17.68 -20.22 2.06
C ASP A 10 -16.18 -19.91 1.89
N GLY A 11 -15.85 -18.81 1.24
CA GLY A 11 -14.48 -18.35 1.01
C GLY A 11 -13.86 -17.65 2.22
N LEU A 12 -12.76 -16.94 1.95
CA LEU A 12 -12.09 -16.07 2.91
C LEU A 12 -12.38 -14.61 2.55
N ALA A 13 -12.80 -13.84 3.56
CA ALA A 13 -12.98 -12.40 3.45
C ALA A 13 -12.40 -11.69 4.65
N GLU A 14 -11.72 -10.59 4.40
CA GLU A 14 -11.21 -9.70 5.42
C GLU A 14 -11.66 -8.26 5.13
N LEU A 15 -12.00 -7.53 6.18
CA LEU A 15 -12.41 -6.14 6.11
C LEU A 15 -11.63 -5.32 7.13
N TYR A 16 -11.04 -4.24 6.66
CA TYR A 16 -10.62 -3.11 7.47
C TYR A 16 -11.41 -1.87 7.07
N MET A 17 -11.94 -1.15 8.02
CA MET A 17 -12.70 0.08 7.81
C MET A 17 -12.43 1.06 8.94
N GLU A 18 -12.12 2.29 8.59
CA GLU A 18 -11.90 3.38 9.54
C GLU A 18 -12.68 4.62 9.13
N SER A 19 -13.31 5.28 10.09
CA SER A 19 -13.98 6.57 9.88
C SER A 19 -12.99 7.69 10.08
N LEU A 20 -12.77 8.51 9.07
CA LEU A 20 -11.84 9.64 9.13
C LEU A 20 -12.54 10.91 9.64
N PRO A 21 -11.81 11.81 10.31
CA PRO A 21 -10.37 11.78 10.57
C PRO A 21 -9.95 10.93 11.79
N GLN A 22 -10.85 10.58 12.72
CA GLN A 22 -10.52 9.97 14.01
C GLN A 22 -11.56 8.90 14.40
N GLY A 23 -11.59 7.78 13.69
CA GLY A 23 -12.45 6.65 14.04
C GLY A 23 -11.66 5.50 14.65
N THR A 24 -12.31 4.69 15.49
CA THR A 24 -11.77 3.39 15.88
C THR A 24 -11.93 2.44 14.70
N PRO A 25 -10.86 1.80 14.21
CA PRO A 25 -10.96 0.87 13.11
C PRO A 25 -11.85 -0.32 13.45
N LEU A 26 -12.66 -0.73 12.48
CA LEU A 26 -13.31 -2.03 12.45
C LEU A 26 -12.47 -2.98 11.60
N HIS A 27 -11.94 -4.04 12.20
CA HIS A 27 -11.10 -5.01 11.52
C HIS A 27 -11.51 -6.43 11.88
N PHE A 28 -11.84 -7.25 10.90
CA PHE A 28 -12.17 -8.67 11.10
C PHE A 28 -11.93 -9.49 9.83
N ALA A 29 -11.71 -10.79 10.03
CA ALA A 29 -11.67 -11.77 8.96
C ALA A 29 -12.62 -12.94 9.24
N VAL A 30 -13.10 -13.58 8.17
CA VAL A 30 -13.94 -14.78 8.21
C VAL A 30 -13.49 -15.77 7.14
N ARG A 31 -13.53 -17.05 7.44
CA ARG A 31 -13.28 -18.15 6.52
C ARG A 31 -14.31 -19.23 6.71
N ALA A 32 -14.95 -19.68 5.64
CA ALA A 32 -15.98 -20.72 5.68
C ALA A 32 -17.04 -20.48 6.80
N ASN A 33 -17.52 -19.23 6.91
CA ASN A 33 -18.45 -18.75 7.91
C ASN A 33 -17.92 -18.70 9.37
N GLU A 34 -16.67 -19.04 9.63
CA GLU A 34 -16.06 -18.94 10.94
C GLU A 34 -15.16 -17.69 11.06
N PRO A 35 -15.20 -16.99 12.21
CA PRO A 35 -14.25 -15.90 12.46
C PRO A 35 -12.83 -16.47 12.57
N ILE A 36 -11.88 -15.78 11.94
CA ILE A 36 -10.45 -16.05 12.11
C ILE A 36 -9.72 -14.75 12.50
N PRO A 37 -8.51 -14.84 13.08
CA PRO A 37 -7.67 -13.68 13.29
C PRO A 37 -7.47 -12.93 11.98
N PRO A 38 -7.57 -11.58 11.96
CA PRO A 38 -7.30 -10.76 10.78
C PRO A 38 -5.80 -10.73 10.42
N ASP A 39 -5.41 -9.87 9.48
CA ASP A 39 -4.08 -9.78 8.89
C ASP A 39 -3.67 -11.07 8.15
N VAL A 40 -4.50 -11.43 7.20
CA VAL A 40 -4.19 -12.51 6.26
C VAL A 40 -3.33 -11.94 5.12
N ALA A 41 -2.29 -12.68 4.72
CA ALA A 41 -1.42 -12.28 3.62
C ALA A 41 -2.14 -12.40 2.28
N TYR A 42 -2.31 -11.28 1.58
CA TYR A 42 -2.83 -11.24 0.21
C TYR A 42 -1.75 -10.78 -0.76
N SER A 43 -1.75 -11.28 -1.99
CA SER A 43 -1.02 -10.62 -3.07
C SER A 43 -1.53 -9.20 -3.20
N ALA A 44 -0.64 -8.21 -3.03
CA ALA A 44 -1.04 -6.81 -3.08
C ALA A 44 -1.49 -6.39 -4.49
N ALA A 45 -0.99 -7.10 -5.52
CA ALA A 45 -1.24 -6.73 -6.91
C ALA A 45 -0.98 -5.22 -7.11
N SER A 46 -1.87 -4.50 -7.77
CA SER A 46 -1.67 -3.06 -8.02
C SER A 46 -1.90 -2.16 -6.82
N THR A 47 -2.41 -2.65 -5.69
CA THR A 47 -2.50 -1.83 -4.47
C THR A 47 -1.12 -1.46 -3.92
N ILE A 48 -0.06 -2.25 -4.23
CA ILE A 48 1.32 -1.95 -3.86
C ILE A 48 1.84 -0.63 -4.47
N LYS A 49 1.19 -0.11 -5.50
CA LYS A 49 1.52 1.18 -6.11
C LYS A 49 1.27 2.37 -5.17
N ILE A 50 0.41 2.20 -4.16
CA ILE A 50 0.22 3.21 -3.10
C ILE A 50 1.48 3.29 -2.22
N PRO A 51 2.01 2.20 -1.66
CA PRO A 51 3.33 2.17 -1.04
C PRO A 51 4.45 2.76 -1.90
N ILE A 52 4.52 2.43 -3.20
CA ILE A 52 5.53 3.00 -4.11
C ILE A 52 5.40 4.53 -4.16
N MET A 53 4.19 5.05 -4.33
CA MET A 53 3.94 6.50 -4.37
C MET A 53 4.42 7.17 -3.08
N VAL A 54 4.07 6.63 -1.91
CA VAL A 54 4.50 7.15 -0.61
C VAL A 54 6.02 7.10 -0.48
N SER A 55 6.66 5.99 -0.83
CA SER A 55 8.11 5.82 -0.76
C SER A 55 8.81 6.85 -1.67
N VAL A 56 8.34 7.05 -2.89
CA VAL A 56 8.94 8.03 -3.81
C VAL A 56 8.83 9.45 -3.24
N PHE A 57 7.68 9.86 -2.70
CA PHE A 57 7.57 11.16 -2.04
C PHE A 57 8.46 11.29 -0.81
N ASN A 58 8.66 10.22 -0.05
CA ASN A 58 9.56 10.21 1.11
C ASN A 58 11.03 10.48 0.74
N HIS A 59 11.44 10.19 -0.49
CA HIS A 59 12.80 10.40 -1.00
C HIS A 59 12.93 11.58 -1.97
N LEU A 60 11.81 12.16 -2.40
CA LEU A 60 11.80 13.40 -3.17
C LEU A 60 11.83 14.60 -2.23
N GLY A 61 12.32 15.71 -2.74
CA GLY A 61 12.15 17.03 -2.12
C GLY A 61 11.17 17.89 -2.91
N GLU A 62 10.66 18.95 -2.27
CA GLU A 62 9.88 19.95 -2.98
C GLU A 62 10.79 20.96 -3.74
N PRO A 63 10.38 21.43 -4.93
CA PRO A 63 9.17 21.03 -5.64
C PRO A 63 9.29 19.66 -6.29
N THR A 64 8.21 18.87 -6.26
CA THR A 64 8.16 17.57 -6.93
C THR A 64 8.39 17.70 -8.43
N PRO A 65 9.34 16.97 -9.04
CA PRO A 65 9.61 17.07 -10.46
C PRO A 65 8.42 16.69 -11.33
N ASP A 66 8.16 17.46 -12.41
CA ASP A 66 7.05 17.19 -13.35
C ASP A 66 7.11 15.77 -13.93
N LEU A 67 8.31 15.25 -14.17
CA LEU A 67 8.51 13.89 -14.66
C LEU A 67 8.01 12.85 -13.66
N ALA A 68 8.31 13.05 -12.37
CA ALA A 68 7.81 12.16 -11.30
C ALA A 68 6.28 12.21 -11.22
N LEU A 69 5.69 13.40 -11.26
CA LEU A 69 4.23 13.57 -11.26
C LEU A 69 3.57 12.91 -12.47
N GLY A 70 4.17 13.02 -13.65
CA GLY A 70 3.69 12.35 -14.86
C GLY A 70 3.66 10.82 -14.71
N TRP A 71 4.74 10.23 -14.19
CA TRP A 71 4.80 8.79 -13.93
C TRP A 71 3.87 8.35 -12.79
N MET A 72 3.77 9.12 -11.69
CA MET A 72 2.82 8.83 -10.62
C MET A 72 1.39 8.83 -11.13
N ARG A 73 1.04 9.76 -12.03
CA ARG A 73 -0.30 9.79 -12.64
C ARG A 73 -0.57 8.52 -13.44
N GLY A 74 0.32 8.08 -14.33
CA GLY A 74 0.18 6.83 -15.08
C GLY A 74 0.08 5.61 -14.15
N MET A 75 0.96 5.55 -13.15
CA MET A 75 0.99 4.46 -12.17
C MET A 75 -0.32 4.36 -11.35
N ILE A 76 -0.83 5.47 -10.82
CA ILE A 76 -1.97 5.46 -9.90
C ILE A 76 -3.31 5.49 -10.65
N THR A 77 -3.46 6.33 -11.69
CA THR A 77 -4.78 6.53 -12.32
C THR A 77 -5.11 5.47 -13.35
N GLN A 78 -4.09 4.81 -13.94
CA GLN A 78 -4.24 3.80 -15.01
C GLN A 78 -3.62 2.45 -14.63
N SER A 79 -3.01 2.37 -13.45
CA SER A 79 -2.34 1.16 -12.94
C SER A 79 -1.20 0.64 -13.84
N GLU A 80 -0.50 1.52 -14.56
CA GLU A 80 0.61 1.14 -15.43
C GLU A 80 1.83 0.68 -14.64
N ASN A 81 2.47 -0.41 -15.10
CA ASN A 81 3.68 -0.96 -14.48
C ASN A 81 4.97 -0.22 -14.91
N PRO A 82 5.17 0.18 -16.19
CA PRO A 82 6.39 0.84 -16.58
C PRO A 82 6.67 2.16 -15.82
N PRO A 83 5.69 3.04 -15.56
CA PRO A 83 5.89 4.19 -14.69
C PRO A 83 6.29 3.83 -13.26
N ALA A 84 5.74 2.75 -12.69
CA ALA A 84 6.11 2.29 -11.35
C ALA A 84 7.60 1.89 -11.30
N ASP A 85 8.05 1.10 -12.26
CA ASP A 85 9.46 0.70 -12.38
C ASP A 85 10.37 1.92 -12.60
N ALA A 86 9.96 2.88 -13.44
CA ALA A 86 10.70 4.10 -13.71
C ALA A 86 10.85 4.97 -12.45
N LEU A 87 9.79 5.14 -11.68
CA LEU A 87 9.80 5.88 -10.40
C LEU A 87 10.80 5.26 -9.41
N MET A 88 10.71 3.96 -9.19
CA MET A 88 11.59 3.27 -8.25
C MET A 88 13.07 3.36 -8.67
N ARG A 89 13.36 3.15 -9.97
CA ARG A 89 14.73 3.22 -10.49
C ARG A 89 15.34 4.62 -10.42
N THR A 90 14.53 5.64 -10.64
CA THR A 90 15.03 7.02 -10.77
C THR A 90 15.13 7.71 -9.42
N TYR A 91 14.19 7.47 -8.52
CA TYR A 91 14.05 8.25 -7.30
C TYR A 91 14.32 7.47 -6.01
N LEU A 92 14.42 6.14 -6.08
CA LEU A 92 14.82 5.31 -4.96
C LEU A 92 16.22 4.71 -5.24
N ASP A 93 16.26 3.58 -5.91
CA ASP A 93 17.51 2.91 -6.30
C ASP A 93 17.32 2.14 -7.61
N GLU A 94 18.31 2.24 -8.51
CA GLU A 94 18.24 1.60 -9.83
C GLU A 94 18.03 0.08 -9.78
N ASN A 95 18.59 -0.58 -8.77
CA ASN A 95 18.58 -2.03 -8.63
C ASN A 95 17.73 -2.54 -7.46
N LEU A 96 17.66 -1.77 -6.37
CA LEU A 96 17.03 -2.14 -5.10
C LEU A 96 15.78 -1.33 -4.77
N GLY A 97 15.29 -0.51 -5.69
CA GLY A 97 14.11 0.33 -5.48
C GLY A 97 12.92 -0.38 -4.86
N PRO A 98 12.54 -1.61 -5.28
CA PRO A 98 11.49 -2.37 -4.64
C PRO A 98 11.75 -2.68 -3.15
N LEU A 99 13.00 -2.98 -2.78
CA LEU A 99 13.36 -3.24 -1.38
C LEU A 99 13.35 -1.96 -0.55
N MET A 100 13.68 -0.80 -1.15
CA MET A 100 13.54 0.49 -0.46
C MET A 100 12.07 0.79 -0.13
N VAL A 101 11.12 0.50 -1.05
CA VAL A 101 9.69 0.58 -0.74
C VAL A 101 9.35 -0.28 0.48
N THR A 102 9.88 -1.50 0.54
CA THR A 102 9.67 -2.41 1.68
C THR A 102 10.22 -1.84 2.98
N GLU A 103 11.42 -1.24 2.94
CA GLU A 103 12.06 -0.63 4.10
C GLU A 103 11.29 0.59 4.60
N ASP A 104 10.80 1.44 3.70
CA ASP A 104 9.96 2.58 4.06
C ASP A 104 8.65 2.12 4.72
N MET A 105 8.00 1.07 4.19
CA MET A 105 6.81 0.50 4.82
C MET A 105 7.11 -0.03 6.22
N ARG A 106 8.24 -0.69 6.42
CA ARG A 106 8.68 -1.14 7.75
C ARG A 106 8.96 0.02 8.71
N ALA A 107 9.54 1.10 8.22
CA ALA A 107 9.76 2.32 9.01
C ALA A 107 8.44 2.95 9.47
N LEU A 108 7.37 2.81 8.69
CA LEU A 108 6.00 3.20 9.07
C LEU A 108 5.32 2.23 10.04
N GLY A 109 5.96 1.08 10.34
CA GLY A 109 5.42 0.04 11.22
C GLY A 109 4.70 -1.10 10.49
N TYR A 110 4.63 -1.09 9.15
CA TYR A 110 3.97 -2.10 8.34
C TYR A 110 4.87 -3.30 8.11
N GLN A 111 4.61 -4.40 8.83
CA GLN A 111 5.45 -5.59 8.82
C GLN A 111 5.06 -6.60 7.73
N ASN A 112 3.86 -6.47 7.18
CA ASN A 112 3.28 -7.43 6.24
C ASN A 112 3.26 -6.93 4.80
N THR A 113 3.46 -5.62 4.58
CA THR A 113 3.47 -5.01 3.25
C THR A 113 4.89 -4.96 2.69
N PHE A 114 5.10 -5.60 1.53
CA PHE A 114 6.40 -5.57 0.88
C PHE A 114 6.31 -5.62 -0.65
N LEU A 115 7.39 -5.16 -1.29
CA LEU A 115 7.69 -5.30 -2.71
C LEU A 115 9.12 -5.85 -2.86
N ALA A 116 9.27 -6.99 -3.51
CA ALA A 116 10.54 -7.72 -3.62
C ALA A 116 11.06 -7.86 -5.05
N GLY A 117 10.51 -7.10 -5.99
CA GLY A 117 10.97 -7.08 -7.38
C GLY A 117 10.22 -6.04 -8.22
N TYR A 118 10.78 -5.74 -9.38
CA TYR A 118 10.20 -4.86 -10.38
C TYR A 118 9.05 -5.55 -11.14
N PHE A 119 8.27 -4.78 -11.90
CA PHE A 119 7.10 -5.28 -12.64
C PHE A 119 7.41 -5.72 -14.08
N TYR A 120 8.57 -5.40 -14.63
CA TYR A 120 8.90 -5.81 -15.99
C TYR A 120 9.04 -7.33 -16.12
N THR A 121 8.69 -7.85 -17.29
CA THR A 121 8.75 -9.29 -17.57
C THR A 121 10.17 -9.83 -17.38
N GLY A 122 10.32 -10.87 -16.55
CA GLY A 122 11.61 -11.48 -16.25
C GLY A 122 12.39 -10.75 -15.15
N ALA A 123 11.80 -9.79 -14.47
CA ALA A 123 12.42 -9.16 -13.29
C ALA A 123 12.83 -10.23 -12.26
N PRO A 124 14.04 -10.16 -11.71
CA PRO A 124 14.46 -11.10 -10.67
C PRO A 124 13.71 -10.84 -9.37
N LEU A 125 13.44 -11.89 -8.62
CA LEU A 125 13.08 -11.77 -7.21
C LEU A 125 14.34 -11.32 -6.43
N LEU A 126 14.31 -10.10 -5.89
CA LEU A 126 15.47 -9.51 -5.21
C LEU A 126 15.72 -10.14 -3.84
N GLN A 127 14.65 -10.46 -3.14
CA GLN A 127 14.69 -11.06 -1.82
C GLN A 127 13.42 -11.88 -1.55
N ARG A 128 13.57 -13.03 -0.87
CA ARG A 128 12.41 -13.73 -0.30
C ARG A 128 12.12 -13.15 1.07
N ILE A 129 10.93 -12.57 1.24
CA ILE A 129 10.54 -11.84 2.46
C ILE A 129 9.54 -12.69 3.25
N GLN A 130 9.89 -12.94 4.51
CA GLN A 130 9.01 -13.57 5.49
C GLN A 130 8.38 -12.52 6.39
N THR A 131 7.07 -12.64 6.64
CA THR A 131 6.28 -11.70 7.43
C THR A 131 5.43 -12.46 8.45
N PRO A 132 4.89 -11.80 9.49
CA PRO A 132 3.93 -12.42 10.38
C PRO A 132 2.73 -13.03 9.62
N ALA A 133 2.20 -12.32 8.63
CA ALA A 133 1.02 -12.75 7.89
C ALA A 133 1.28 -13.97 6.99
N ASN A 134 2.42 -14.03 6.27
CA ASN A 134 2.74 -15.15 5.38
C ASN A 134 3.40 -16.35 6.09
N SER A 135 3.66 -16.21 7.39
CA SER A 135 4.15 -17.29 8.26
C SER A 135 3.02 -18.01 9.00
N ARG A 136 1.77 -17.58 8.83
CA ARG A 136 0.60 -18.18 9.48
C ARG A 136 0.38 -19.60 8.98
N THR A 137 -0.04 -20.48 9.90
CA THR A 137 -0.35 -21.89 9.61
C THR A 137 -1.85 -22.21 9.69
N ASP A 138 -2.65 -21.27 10.23
CA ASP A 138 -4.12 -21.42 10.36
C ASP A 138 -4.85 -21.02 9.07
N VAL A 139 -4.22 -20.22 8.23
CA VAL A 139 -4.73 -19.82 6.91
C VAL A 139 -3.58 -19.73 5.91
N TYR A 140 -3.81 -20.22 4.69
CA TYR A 140 -2.83 -20.17 3.61
C TYR A 140 -3.53 -19.77 2.33
N LEU A 141 -3.01 -18.72 1.67
CA LEU A 141 -3.54 -18.14 0.44
C LEU A 141 -2.56 -18.21 -0.75
N ASP A 142 -1.38 -18.80 -0.56
CA ASP A 142 -0.30 -18.80 -1.56
C ASP A 142 -0.02 -17.39 -2.12
N PRO A 143 0.32 -16.41 -1.26
CA PRO A 143 0.54 -15.04 -1.68
C PRO A 143 1.72 -14.93 -2.62
N ASP A 144 1.70 -13.91 -3.49
CA ASP A 144 2.79 -13.60 -4.41
C ASP A 144 4.10 -13.34 -3.64
N PHE A 145 5.20 -13.92 -4.11
CA PHE A 145 6.53 -13.69 -3.54
C PHE A 145 7.10 -12.31 -3.88
N TYR A 146 6.59 -11.66 -4.93
CA TYR A 146 7.05 -10.34 -5.36
C TYR A 146 6.39 -9.20 -4.60
N ASN A 147 5.11 -9.36 -4.19
CA ASN A 147 4.41 -8.33 -3.45
C ASN A 147 3.30 -8.91 -2.57
N GLN A 148 3.15 -8.32 -1.42
CA GLN A 148 2.16 -8.71 -0.42
C GLN A 148 1.67 -7.50 0.36
N THR A 149 0.47 -7.60 0.89
CA THR A 149 -0.06 -6.69 1.89
C THR A 149 -1.12 -7.36 2.75
N VAL A 150 -1.60 -6.64 3.77
CA VAL A 150 -2.80 -6.96 4.56
C VAL A 150 -3.75 -5.75 4.54
N PRO A 151 -5.07 -5.96 4.64
CA PRO A 151 -6.05 -4.88 4.57
C PRO A 151 -5.85 -3.75 5.59
N SER A 152 -5.40 -4.08 6.82
CA SER A 152 -5.15 -3.09 7.87
C SER A 152 -4.01 -2.13 7.51
N GLU A 153 -2.90 -2.62 6.96
CA GLU A 153 -1.74 -1.78 6.64
C GLU A 153 -2.03 -0.84 5.47
N ILE A 154 -2.71 -1.31 4.42
CA ILE A 154 -3.13 -0.44 3.32
C ILE A 154 -4.21 0.56 3.77
N GLY A 155 -5.15 0.13 4.60
CA GLY A 155 -6.19 1.01 5.14
C GLY A 155 -5.61 2.11 6.03
N ASP A 156 -4.68 1.77 6.93
CA ASP A 156 -4.00 2.75 7.77
C ASP A 156 -3.10 3.68 6.94
N LEU A 157 -2.40 3.18 5.92
CA LEU A 157 -1.60 4.01 5.02
C LEU A 157 -2.45 5.08 4.31
N LEU A 158 -3.62 4.71 3.80
CA LEU A 158 -4.57 5.66 3.21
C LEU A 158 -5.08 6.68 4.24
N ALA A 159 -5.36 6.23 5.47
CA ALA A 159 -5.77 7.11 6.56
C ALA A 159 -4.66 8.08 6.96
N ARG A 160 -3.38 7.65 6.95
CA ARG A 160 -2.21 8.52 7.19
C ARG A 160 -2.07 9.59 6.13
N ILE A 161 -2.20 9.24 4.84
CA ILE A 161 -2.18 10.21 3.74
C ILE A 161 -3.27 11.27 3.95
N TYR A 162 -4.50 10.86 4.30
CA TYR A 162 -5.59 11.78 4.57
C TYR A 162 -5.30 12.69 5.77
N ARG A 163 -4.83 12.15 6.89
CA ARG A 163 -4.49 12.92 8.09
C ARG A 163 -3.34 13.87 7.86
N CYS A 164 -2.37 13.50 7.04
CA CYS A 164 -1.24 14.35 6.67
C CYS A 164 -1.70 15.65 5.98
N VAL A 165 -2.72 15.59 5.13
CA VAL A 165 -3.29 16.80 4.51
C VAL A 165 -3.92 17.73 5.56
N ALA A 166 -4.56 17.17 6.58
CA ALA A 166 -5.20 17.93 7.66
C ALA A 166 -4.19 18.51 8.67
N ALA A 167 -2.97 17.99 8.70
CA ALA A 167 -1.90 18.47 9.56
C ALA A 167 -1.31 19.77 8.99
N GLN A 168 -1.90 20.92 9.36
CA GLN A 168 -1.48 22.24 8.85
C GLN A 168 -0.09 22.70 9.33
N ASP A 169 0.50 21.99 10.30
CA ASP A 169 1.82 22.31 10.83
C ASP A 169 2.84 21.25 10.40
N ALA A 170 3.95 21.70 9.81
CA ALA A 170 5.11 20.89 9.41
C ALA A 170 5.80 20.13 10.57
N GLN A 171 5.23 20.15 11.77
CA GLN A 171 5.73 19.48 12.97
C GLN A 171 5.05 18.15 13.29
N ASN A 172 4.10 17.69 12.47
CA ASN A 172 3.48 16.37 12.67
C ASN A 172 4.26 15.28 11.94
N THR A 173 5.56 15.17 12.28
CA THR A 173 6.52 14.19 11.77
C THR A 173 6.15 12.75 12.11
N ASP A 174 5.15 12.52 12.96
CA ASP A 174 4.75 11.18 13.42
C ASP A 174 3.94 10.41 12.35
N LEU A 175 3.35 11.10 11.37
CA LEU A 175 2.56 10.43 10.33
C LEU A 175 3.46 9.78 9.28
N PHE A 176 4.49 10.50 8.83
CA PHE A 176 5.51 10.00 7.91
C PHE A 176 6.89 10.37 8.46
N PRO A 177 7.65 9.41 9.02
CA PRO A 177 9.02 9.64 9.43
C PRO A 177 9.87 9.86 8.17
N GLY A 178 10.06 11.10 7.79
CA GLY A 178 10.77 11.49 6.58
C GLY A 178 10.41 12.90 6.14
N SER A 179 10.49 13.17 4.85
CA SER A 179 10.31 14.50 4.27
C SER A 179 8.94 14.73 3.63
N VAL A 180 7.99 13.81 3.76
CA VAL A 180 6.66 13.95 3.14
C VAL A 180 5.90 15.14 3.73
N THR A 181 5.54 16.09 2.87
CA THR A 181 4.87 17.33 3.24
C THR A 181 3.34 17.22 3.10
N PRO A 182 2.56 18.11 3.76
CA PRO A 182 1.12 18.19 3.53
C PRO A 182 0.72 18.44 2.07
N ASN A 183 1.52 19.18 1.31
CA ASN A 183 1.29 19.43 -0.12
C ASN A 183 1.45 18.14 -0.94
N GLU A 184 2.46 17.33 -0.63
CA GLU A 184 2.66 16.02 -1.25
C GLU A 184 1.55 15.06 -0.88
N CYS A 185 1.08 15.06 0.37
CA CYS A 185 -0.09 14.29 0.79
C CYS A 185 -1.36 14.71 0.02
N GLN A 186 -1.58 16.01 -0.19
CA GLN A 186 -2.68 16.50 -1.00
C GLN A 186 -2.55 16.02 -2.46
N THR A 187 -1.33 16.02 -3.00
CA THR A 187 -1.05 15.50 -4.34
C THR A 187 -1.37 14.01 -4.44
N MET A 188 -0.97 13.21 -3.44
CA MET A 188 -1.32 11.79 -3.36
C MET A 188 -2.84 11.57 -3.34
N LEU A 189 -3.59 12.32 -2.51
CA LEU A 189 -5.06 12.21 -2.48
C LEU A 189 -5.69 12.58 -3.82
N ASN A 190 -5.20 13.63 -4.48
CA ASN A 190 -5.71 14.03 -5.79
C ASN A 190 -5.49 12.92 -6.83
N LEU A 191 -4.29 12.32 -6.87
CA LEU A 191 -3.98 11.21 -7.77
C LEU A 191 -4.87 9.97 -7.49
N LEU A 192 -5.11 9.65 -6.23
CA LEU A 192 -6.00 8.56 -5.83
C LEU A 192 -7.45 8.83 -6.25
N ALA A 193 -7.92 10.07 -6.12
CA ALA A 193 -9.26 10.48 -6.54
C ALA A 193 -9.45 10.48 -8.08
N GLU A 194 -8.38 10.67 -8.85
CA GLU A 194 -8.40 10.59 -10.31
C GLU A 194 -8.36 9.15 -10.86
N ASN A 195 -8.32 8.12 -10.00
CA ASN A 195 -8.23 6.73 -10.42
C ASN A 195 -9.41 6.36 -11.35
N LYS A 196 -9.08 5.85 -12.54
CA LYS A 196 -10.06 5.52 -13.59
C LYS A 196 -10.49 4.05 -13.59
N ILE A 197 -9.82 3.21 -12.80
CA ILE A 197 -10.07 1.76 -12.76
C ILE A 197 -11.35 1.47 -11.97
N GLY A 198 -11.77 2.33 -11.06
CA GLY A 198 -13.01 2.20 -10.31
C GLY A 198 -14.31 2.20 -11.17
N ALA A 199 -14.21 2.53 -12.46
CA ALA A 199 -15.31 2.40 -13.40
C ALA A 199 -15.56 0.94 -13.88
N LEU A 200 -14.73 -0.01 -13.44
CA LEU A 200 -14.85 -1.43 -13.79
C LEU A 200 -15.54 -2.27 -12.69
N ILE A 201 -16.02 -1.64 -11.61
CA ILE A 201 -16.71 -2.31 -10.49
C ILE A 201 -18.18 -1.95 -10.49
#